data_5cd06fb04a380a90783a1dcbca242d31
#
_entry.id   5cd06fb04a380a90783a1dcbca242d31
#
_cell.length_a   1.000
_cell.length_b   1.000
_cell.length_c   1.000
_cell.angle_alpha   90.00
_cell.angle_beta   90.00
_cell.angle_gamma   90.00
#
_symmetry.space_group_name_H-M   'P 1'
#
loop_
_entity.id
_entity.type
_entity.pdbx_description
1 polymer ?
#
loop_
_entity_poly.entity_id
_entity_poly.type
_entity_poly.pdbx_seq_one_letter_code
_entity_poly.pdbx_strand_id
1 'polypeptide(L)'
;MSYLRRVNTAALALFLALTPATAWAGPDQDKDWIVTRQHVDAPIPVWHDDTNSFSLNTINLPMEKTALWIPKAWTGTSEKDEAKSQLVIPAKRPDLAFLGSEGAVLNAAPQNPGPGNTPIWAGLGAGEVGDADKFEGETYTLDLISVDGPGRMEMFIDNGDSVNRFLSSHDTAYRSVYNPRHSHMYTTFTQPGRYVANYKMTARSADGTAIYSSPITPLVWQGGGGKTG
;
A
#
# COMPACT_ATOMS: atom_id res chain seq x y z
N MET A 1 -37.46 53.65 52.42
CA MET A 1 -37.83 52.89 51.21
C MET A 1 -36.57 52.62 50.46
N SER A 2 -36.07 51.39 50.59
CA SER A 2 -34.79 50.95 50.02
C SER A 2 -35.07 50.11 48.75
N TYR A 3 -34.66 50.64 47.61
CA TYR A 3 -34.73 49.92 46.33
C TYR A 3 -33.45 49.07 46.11
N LEU A 4 -33.59 47.78 46.28
CA LEU A 4 -32.59 46.83 45.88
C LEU A 4 -32.61 46.67 44.34
N ARG A 5 -31.59 47.20 43.65
CA ARG A 5 -31.32 46.89 42.23
C ARG A 5 -30.85 45.45 42.18
N ARG A 6 -31.66 44.61 41.57
CA ARG A 6 -31.19 43.29 41.14
C ARG A 6 -30.21 43.47 39.97
N VAL A 7 -28.96 43.19 40.23
CA VAL A 7 -27.95 43.01 39.16
C VAL A 7 -28.19 41.63 38.56
N ASN A 8 -28.78 41.66 37.39
CA ASN A 8 -28.82 40.45 36.56
C ASN A 8 -27.39 40.18 36.10
N THR A 9 -26.66 39.35 36.80
CA THR A 9 -25.47 38.69 36.28
C THR A 9 -25.95 37.69 35.23
N ALA A 10 -25.98 38.14 33.98
CA ALA A 10 -26.03 37.23 32.87
C ALA A 10 -24.74 36.38 32.93
N ALA A 11 -24.88 35.21 33.51
CA ALA A 11 -23.86 34.18 33.36
C ALA A 11 -23.79 33.87 31.86
N LEU A 12 -22.79 34.45 31.22
CA LEU A 12 -22.39 34.05 29.90
C LEU A 12 -21.88 32.62 30.06
N ALA A 13 -22.78 31.66 29.94
CA ALA A 13 -22.42 30.28 29.78
C ALA A 13 -21.66 30.22 28.44
N LEU A 14 -20.34 30.30 28.56
CA LEU A 14 -19.45 29.91 27.47
C LEU A 14 -19.73 28.42 27.25
N PHE A 15 -20.71 28.13 26.41
CA PHE A 15 -20.78 26.86 25.74
C PHE A 15 -19.47 26.78 24.90
N LEU A 16 -18.39 26.35 25.56
CA LEU A 16 -17.42 25.57 24.83
C LEU A 16 -18.25 24.44 24.21
N ALA A 17 -18.69 24.64 23.01
CA ALA A 17 -18.96 23.54 22.14
C ALA A 17 -17.66 22.72 22.15
N LEU A 18 -17.63 21.71 23.03
CA LEU A 18 -16.88 20.51 22.77
C LEU A 18 -17.46 20.03 21.43
N THR A 19 -17.01 20.65 20.31
CA THR A 19 -16.93 19.91 19.10
C THR A 19 -16.23 18.65 19.57
N PRO A 20 -16.88 17.45 19.50
CA PRO A 20 -16.12 16.26 19.67
C PRO A 20 -14.94 16.55 18.76
N ALA A 21 -13.71 16.56 19.32
CA ALA A 21 -12.56 16.45 18.50
C ALA A 21 -12.95 15.22 17.70
N THR A 22 -13.44 15.44 16.49
CA THR A 22 -13.47 14.39 15.50
C THR A 22 -12.02 14.02 15.55
N ALA A 23 -11.73 12.99 16.36
CA ALA A 23 -10.44 12.38 16.34
C ALA A 23 -10.23 12.27 14.88
N TRP A 24 -9.26 13.02 14.33
CA TRP A 24 -9.05 13.04 12.92
C TRP A 24 -8.85 11.58 12.64
N ALA A 25 -9.95 10.99 12.23
CA ALA A 25 -9.97 9.68 11.71
C ALA A 25 -8.95 9.77 10.60
N GLY A 26 -7.74 9.27 10.88
CA GLY A 26 -6.75 9.20 9.84
C GLY A 26 -7.43 8.61 8.62
N PRO A 27 -7.02 8.90 7.40
CA PRO A 27 -7.66 8.41 6.18
C PRO A 27 -7.88 6.89 6.17
N ASP A 28 -7.32 6.19 7.16
CA ASP A 28 -7.37 4.74 7.33
C ASP A 28 -8.22 4.29 8.51
N GLN A 29 -9.12 5.15 9.03
CA GLN A 29 -10.00 4.79 10.13
C GLN A 29 -10.99 3.66 9.78
N ASP A 30 -11.24 3.44 8.50
CA ASP A 30 -12.01 2.32 7.98
C ASP A 30 -11.18 1.03 7.88
N LYS A 31 -9.88 1.06 8.22
CA LYS A 31 -9.00 -0.10 8.20
C LYS A 31 -8.94 -0.77 9.56
N ASP A 32 -9.11 -2.09 9.55
CA ASP A 32 -9.06 -2.89 10.76
C ASP A 32 -7.60 -3.16 11.18
N TRP A 33 -6.67 -3.12 10.22
CA TRP A 33 -5.25 -3.39 10.44
C TRP A 33 -4.35 -2.34 9.81
N ILE A 34 -3.41 -1.83 10.61
CA ILE A 34 -2.30 -0.99 10.15
C ILE A 34 -1.01 -1.75 10.39
N VAL A 35 -0.38 -2.17 9.32
CA VAL A 35 0.82 -3.00 9.35
C VAL A 35 2.05 -2.15 9.09
N THR A 36 2.99 -2.14 10.04
CA THR A 36 4.22 -1.33 9.97
C THR A 36 5.50 -2.13 10.02
N ARG A 37 5.41 -3.39 10.49
CA ARG A 37 6.56 -4.29 10.68
C ARG A 37 6.06 -5.69 10.52
N GLN A 38 6.33 -6.35 9.52
CA GLN A 38 6.23 -7.79 9.36
C GLN A 38 6.42 -8.14 7.89
N HIS A 39 6.52 -9.42 7.65
CA HIS A 39 6.38 -10.00 6.34
C HIS A 39 4.92 -9.88 5.88
N VAL A 40 4.71 -9.31 4.69
CA VAL A 40 3.38 -9.14 4.09
C VAL A 40 3.45 -9.45 2.61
N ASP A 41 2.75 -10.50 2.22
CA ASP A 41 2.45 -10.73 0.81
C ASP A 41 1.14 -10.03 0.48
N ALA A 42 1.18 -9.10 -0.46
CA ALA A 42 0.02 -8.31 -0.88
C ALA A 42 0.25 -7.66 -2.27
N PRO A 43 -0.64 -7.91 -3.26
CA PRO A 43 -1.78 -8.82 -3.20
C PRO A 43 -1.42 -10.30 -3.34
N ILE A 44 -2.25 -11.15 -2.74
CA ILE A 44 -2.26 -12.60 -2.95
C ILE A 44 -3.50 -12.94 -3.76
N PRO A 45 -3.40 -13.42 -4.99
CA PRO A 45 -4.54 -13.93 -5.74
C PRO A 45 -4.99 -15.29 -5.19
N VAL A 46 -6.30 -15.45 -5.02
CA VAL A 46 -6.94 -16.69 -4.61
C VAL A 46 -8.00 -17.05 -5.62
N TRP A 47 -7.98 -18.28 -6.11
CA TRP A 47 -9.01 -18.83 -6.98
C TRP A 47 -10.12 -19.52 -6.17
N HIS A 48 -11.37 -19.35 -6.59
CA HIS A 48 -12.56 -19.96 -6.00
C HIS A 48 -13.28 -20.81 -7.04
N ASP A 49 -13.19 -22.12 -6.90
CA ASP A 49 -13.80 -23.08 -7.82
C ASP A 49 -15.34 -23.03 -7.83
N ASP A 50 -15.93 -22.77 -6.68
CA ASP A 50 -17.37 -22.75 -6.49
C ASP A 50 -18.06 -21.57 -7.20
N THR A 51 -17.32 -20.49 -7.40
CA THR A 51 -17.82 -19.26 -8.03
C THR A 51 -17.14 -18.91 -9.35
N ASN A 52 -16.14 -19.70 -9.77
CA ASN A 52 -15.30 -19.40 -10.94
C ASN A 52 -14.79 -17.97 -10.93
N SER A 53 -14.22 -17.53 -9.81
CA SER A 53 -13.76 -16.17 -9.63
C SER A 53 -12.48 -16.07 -8.81
N PHE A 54 -11.85 -14.91 -8.90
CA PHE A 54 -10.70 -14.59 -8.06
C PHE A 54 -11.11 -13.66 -6.92
N SER A 55 -10.39 -13.75 -5.80
CA SER A 55 -10.26 -12.68 -4.80
C SER A 55 -8.80 -12.26 -4.65
N LEU A 56 -8.58 -11.11 -4.02
CA LEU A 56 -7.25 -10.60 -3.67
C LEU A 56 -7.18 -10.38 -2.17
N ASN A 57 -6.19 -11.00 -1.53
CA ASN A 57 -5.98 -10.93 -0.10
C ASN A 57 -4.57 -10.40 0.22
N THR A 58 -4.31 -10.15 1.49
CA THR A 58 -2.97 -10.16 2.05
C THR A 58 -2.75 -11.45 2.82
N ILE A 59 -1.54 -11.71 3.28
CA ILE A 59 -1.29 -12.84 4.16
C ILE A 59 -2.10 -12.69 5.45
N ASN A 60 -3.05 -13.60 5.67
CA ASN A 60 -3.92 -13.68 6.84
C ASN A 60 -4.84 -12.47 7.13
N LEU A 61 -4.92 -11.49 6.23
CA LEU A 61 -5.74 -10.28 6.43
C LEU A 61 -6.52 -9.92 5.16
N PRO A 62 -7.76 -9.43 5.27
CA PRO A 62 -8.49 -8.88 4.14
C PRO A 62 -7.77 -7.64 3.59
N MET A 63 -7.48 -7.64 2.29
CA MET A 63 -6.68 -6.59 1.66
C MET A 63 -7.34 -5.21 1.77
N GLU A 64 -8.63 -5.13 1.53
CA GLU A 64 -9.42 -3.89 1.59
C GLU A 64 -9.55 -3.31 3.01
N LYS A 65 -9.28 -4.12 4.03
CA LYS A 65 -9.30 -3.73 5.45
C LYS A 65 -7.91 -3.45 6.02
N THR A 66 -6.88 -3.51 5.19
CA THR A 66 -5.49 -3.40 5.61
C THR A 66 -4.83 -2.15 5.03
N ALA A 67 -4.09 -1.42 5.85
CA ALA A 67 -3.16 -0.38 5.42
C ALA A 67 -1.72 -0.81 5.72
N LEU A 68 -0.85 -0.67 4.73
CA LEU A 68 0.58 -0.90 4.86
C LEU A 68 1.27 0.45 5.06
N TRP A 69 1.90 0.64 6.19
CA TRP A 69 2.52 1.92 6.54
C TRP A 69 4.04 1.81 6.63
N ILE A 70 4.72 2.68 5.89
CA ILE A 70 6.17 2.85 5.91
C ILE A 70 6.45 4.13 6.71
N PRO A 71 6.66 4.05 8.03
CA PRO A 71 6.85 5.21 8.86
C PRO A 71 8.24 5.83 8.61
N LYS A 72 8.30 7.15 8.58
CA LYS A 72 9.57 7.89 8.49
C LYS A 72 10.27 7.98 9.84
N ALA A 73 9.52 8.14 10.91
CA ALA A 73 10.04 8.31 12.26
C ALA A 73 9.05 7.70 13.24
N TRP A 74 9.09 6.39 13.37
CA TRP A 74 8.25 5.75 14.36
C TRP A 74 8.97 5.64 15.70
N THR A 75 8.30 6.04 16.80
CA THR A 75 8.82 5.81 18.15
C THR A 75 9.19 4.35 18.34
N GLY A 76 10.48 4.08 18.48
CA GLY A 76 11.04 2.72 18.59
C GLY A 76 11.67 2.18 17.31
N THR A 77 11.68 2.92 16.19
CA THR A 77 12.60 2.65 15.08
C THR A 77 13.96 3.27 15.38
N SER A 78 15.02 2.54 15.10
CA SER A 78 16.38 3.09 15.13
C SER A 78 16.62 3.93 13.88
N GLU A 79 17.61 4.82 13.91
CA GLU A 79 18.05 5.56 12.72
C GLU A 79 18.37 4.63 11.53
N LYS A 80 18.85 3.42 11.82
CA LYS A 80 19.08 2.37 10.82
C LYS A 80 17.79 1.90 10.15
N ASP A 81 16.71 1.80 10.91
CA ASP A 81 15.41 1.35 10.39
C ASP A 81 14.75 2.45 9.58
N GLU A 82 14.94 3.72 9.98
CA GLU A 82 14.50 4.87 9.19
C GLU A 82 15.24 4.95 7.84
N ALA A 83 16.54 4.71 7.83
CA ALA A 83 17.32 4.67 6.60
C ALA A 83 16.81 3.60 5.63
N LYS A 84 16.29 2.48 6.14
CA LYS A 84 15.68 1.42 5.31
C LYS A 84 14.26 1.75 4.82
N SER A 85 13.60 2.73 5.43
CA SER A 85 12.31 3.26 4.96
C SER A 85 12.47 4.24 3.79
N GLN A 86 13.69 4.45 3.35
CA GLN A 86 14.01 5.36 2.26
C GLN A 86 14.95 4.67 1.27
N LEU A 87 14.75 4.98 0.00
CA LEU A 87 15.67 4.65 -1.08
C LEU A 87 16.26 5.95 -1.61
N VAL A 88 17.58 6.11 -1.51
CA VAL A 88 18.31 7.18 -2.17
C VAL A 88 18.77 6.66 -3.52
N ILE A 89 18.38 7.32 -4.60
CA ILE A 89 18.79 6.90 -5.95
C ILE A 89 20.29 7.05 -6.09
N PRO A 90 21.06 5.97 -6.23
CA PRO A 90 22.51 6.03 -6.25
C PRO A 90 23.05 6.63 -7.55
N ALA A 91 24.26 7.17 -7.47
CA ALA A 91 25.00 7.64 -8.64
C ALA A 91 25.31 6.50 -9.63
N LYS A 92 25.35 6.84 -10.91
CA LYS A 92 25.77 5.92 -11.98
C LYS A 92 24.87 4.67 -12.13
N ARG A 93 23.59 4.81 -11.81
CA ARG A 93 22.55 3.79 -11.99
C ARG A 93 21.47 4.29 -12.97
N PRO A 94 21.80 4.38 -14.29
CA PRO A 94 20.82 4.84 -15.29
C PRO A 94 19.59 3.93 -15.41
N ASP A 95 19.72 2.68 -15.02
CA ASP A 95 18.65 1.68 -14.94
C ASP A 95 17.59 2.03 -13.87
N LEU A 96 17.91 2.90 -12.90
CA LEU A 96 16.99 3.45 -11.90
C LEU A 96 16.38 4.82 -12.27
N ALA A 97 16.66 5.33 -13.48
CA ALA A 97 16.17 6.65 -13.91
C ALA A 97 14.64 6.79 -13.91
N PHE A 98 13.91 5.68 -13.99
CA PHE A 98 12.43 5.68 -13.88
C PHE A 98 11.93 6.13 -12.50
N LEU A 99 12.75 6.04 -11.46
CA LEU A 99 12.44 6.50 -10.11
C LEU A 99 12.59 8.02 -9.96
N GLY A 100 13.55 8.62 -10.66
CA GLY A 100 13.88 10.04 -10.59
C GLY A 100 15.36 10.31 -10.81
N SER A 101 15.81 11.47 -10.37
CA SER A 101 17.21 11.88 -10.51
C SER A 101 18.10 11.25 -9.44
N GLU A 102 19.38 11.10 -9.75
CA GLU A 102 20.42 10.74 -8.79
C GLU A 102 20.33 11.62 -7.53
N GLY A 103 20.46 11.00 -6.37
CA GLY A 103 20.34 11.66 -5.06
C GLY A 103 18.91 11.91 -4.58
N ALA A 104 17.89 11.69 -5.40
CA ALA A 104 16.51 11.80 -4.94
C ALA A 104 16.21 10.73 -3.88
N VAL A 105 15.43 11.13 -2.88
CA VAL A 105 15.02 10.27 -1.75
C VAL A 105 13.57 9.89 -1.92
N LEU A 106 13.28 8.60 -1.92
CA LEU A 106 11.95 8.02 -2.02
C LEU A 106 11.58 7.35 -0.71
N ASN A 107 10.30 7.40 -0.32
CA ASN A 107 9.81 6.51 0.72
C ASN A 107 9.74 5.09 0.16
N ALA A 108 10.20 4.11 0.91
CA ALA A 108 10.34 2.75 0.41
C ALA A 108 10.01 1.67 1.44
N ALA A 109 9.19 0.70 1.05
CA ALA A 109 9.26 -0.64 1.63
C ALA A 109 10.44 -1.34 0.94
N PRO A 110 11.47 -1.75 1.68
CA PRO A 110 12.68 -2.27 1.07
C PRO A 110 12.51 -3.72 0.61
N GLN A 111 13.25 -4.09 -0.43
CA GLN A 111 13.36 -5.47 -0.88
C GLN A 111 13.94 -6.38 0.22
N ASN A 112 14.87 -5.86 1.02
CA ASN A 112 15.53 -6.56 2.12
C ASN A 112 15.44 -5.71 3.40
N PRO A 113 14.50 -5.97 4.30
CA PRO A 113 14.32 -5.21 5.53
C PRO A 113 15.41 -5.51 6.55
N GLY A 114 15.34 -4.81 7.68
CA GLY A 114 16.12 -5.10 8.86
C GLY A 114 15.61 -6.28 9.68
N PRO A 115 16.25 -6.56 10.81
CA PRO A 115 15.79 -7.56 11.76
C PRO A 115 14.32 -7.33 12.16
N GLY A 116 13.56 -8.41 12.28
CA GLY A 116 12.13 -8.33 12.62
C GLY A 116 11.26 -7.71 11.54
N ASN A 117 11.71 -7.76 10.27
CA ASN A 117 11.00 -7.19 9.11
C ASN A 117 10.65 -5.69 9.29
N THR A 118 11.61 -4.94 9.79
CA THR A 118 11.49 -3.50 10.02
C THR A 118 12.35 -2.74 9.01
N PRO A 119 11.80 -1.80 8.22
CA PRO A 119 10.36 -1.58 8.04
C PRO A 119 9.66 -2.79 7.44
N ILE A 120 8.39 -2.66 7.10
CA ILE A 120 7.59 -3.73 6.51
C ILE A 120 8.32 -4.44 5.34
N TRP A 121 8.28 -5.75 5.33
CA TRP A 121 8.80 -6.58 4.24
C TRP A 121 7.65 -7.01 3.34
N ALA A 122 7.40 -6.22 2.32
CA ALA A 122 6.27 -6.43 1.43
C ALA A 122 6.68 -7.04 0.09
N GLY A 123 5.74 -7.74 -0.53
CA GLY A 123 5.92 -8.32 -1.83
C GLY A 123 4.63 -8.84 -2.43
N LEU A 124 4.69 -9.36 -3.63
CA LEU A 124 3.57 -10.09 -4.23
C LEU A 124 3.52 -11.50 -3.65
N GLY A 125 2.33 -11.97 -3.29
CA GLY A 125 2.13 -13.34 -2.86
C GLY A 125 2.06 -14.33 -4.03
N ALA A 126 2.56 -15.55 -3.80
CA ALA A 126 2.18 -16.67 -4.65
C ALA A 126 0.73 -17.00 -4.32
N GLY A 127 -0.17 -16.76 -5.24
CA GLY A 127 -1.56 -17.05 -5.02
C GLY A 127 -1.82 -18.54 -4.84
N GLU A 128 -2.82 -18.86 -4.07
CA GLU A 128 -3.48 -20.17 -4.08
C GLU A 128 -4.34 -20.29 -5.34
N VAL A 129 -3.69 -20.09 -6.48
CA VAL A 129 -4.36 -20.17 -7.79
C VAL A 129 -4.50 -21.63 -8.24
N GLY A 130 -4.19 -22.58 -7.37
CA GLY A 130 -4.48 -24.01 -7.61
C GLY A 130 -4.14 -24.48 -9.02
N ASP A 131 -5.06 -25.14 -9.66
CA ASP A 131 -4.95 -25.77 -10.96
C ASP A 131 -4.88 -24.74 -12.10
N ALA A 132 -3.69 -24.34 -12.48
CA ALA A 132 -3.46 -23.39 -13.58
C ALA A 132 -3.99 -23.90 -14.94
N ASP A 133 -4.20 -25.22 -15.10
CA ASP A 133 -4.78 -25.85 -16.25
C ASP A 133 -6.24 -25.42 -16.56
N LYS A 134 -6.91 -24.78 -15.60
CA LYS A 134 -8.22 -24.14 -15.79
C LYS A 134 -8.18 -22.92 -16.68
N PHE A 135 -7.00 -22.35 -16.89
CA PHE A 135 -6.81 -21.11 -17.62
C PHE A 135 -6.10 -21.33 -18.95
N GLU A 136 -6.49 -20.56 -19.96
CA GLU A 136 -5.89 -20.61 -21.28
C GLU A 136 -4.36 -20.38 -21.20
N GLY A 137 -3.59 -21.35 -21.66
CA GLY A 137 -2.13 -21.32 -21.57
C GLY A 137 -1.58 -21.27 -20.16
N GLU A 138 -2.32 -21.72 -19.17
CA GLU A 138 -1.94 -21.68 -17.75
C GLU A 138 -1.61 -20.24 -17.26
N THR A 139 -2.26 -19.24 -17.88
CA THR A 139 -1.93 -17.84 -17.66
C THR A 139 -3.04 -17.08 -16.93
N TYR A 140 -2.65 -16.34 -15.92
CA TYR A 140 -3.47 -15.36 -15.23
C TYR A 140 -2.66 -14.09 -14.97
N THR A 141 -3.35 -12.97 -14.81
CA THR A 141 -2.71 -11.65 -14.79
C THR A 141 -3.18 -10.84 -13.59
N LEU A 142 -2.22 -10.31 -12.84
CA LEU A 142 -2.47 -9.29 -11.83
C LEU A 142 -2.26 -7.91 -12.45
N ASP A 143 -3.32 -7.11 -12.49
CA ASP A 143 -3.30 -5.76 -13.04
C ASP A 143 -3.34 -4.71 -11.93
N LEU A 144 -2.48 -3.69 -12.03
CA LEU A 144 -2.58 -2.44 -11.31
C LEU A 144 -3.48 -1.48 -12.09
N ILE A 145 -4.75 -1.43 -11.73
CA ILE A 145 -5.77 -0.66 -12.43
C ILE A 145 -5.52 0.84 -12.29
N SER A 146 -5.27 1.29 -11.04
CA SER A 146 -4.98 2.69 -10.73
C SER A 146 -4.24 2.81 -9.41
N VAL A 147 -3.58 3.94 -9.25
CA VAL A 147 -3.07 4.41 -7.95
C VAL A 147 -3.55 5.83 -7.76
N ASP A 148 -4.27 6.05 -6.66
CA ASP A 148 -4.67 7.36 -6.22
C ASP A 148 -3.78 7.78 -5.06
N GLY A 149 -3.04 8.88 -5.21
CA GLY A 149 -2.06 9.32 -4.22
C GLY A 149 -1.27 10.56 -4.67
N PRO A 150 -0.47 11.15 -3.77
CA PRO A 150 0.19 12.43 -4.03
C PRO A 150 1.37 12.34 -5.01
N GLY A 151 1.84 11.14 -5.32
CA GLY A 151 3.00 10.94 -6.19
C GLY A 151 2.94 9.63 -6.97
N ARG A 152 4.09 9.15 -7.39
CA ARG A 152 4.23 7.90 -8.15
C ARG A 152 4.56 6.74 -7.23
N MET A 153 4.04 5.57 -7.56
CA MET A 153 4.38 4.29 -6.95
C MET A 153 5.07 3.40 -7.97
N GLU A 154 6.14 2.73 -7.55
CA GLU A 154 6.88 1.74 -8.32
C GLU A 154 7.13 0.48 -7.50
N MET A 155 7.00 -0.68 -8.16
CA MET A 155 7.37 -1.98 -7.59
C MET A 155 8.43 -2.63 -8.48
N PHE A 156 9.59 -2.95 -7.91
CA PHE A 156 10.73 -3.50 -8.66
C PHE A 156 11.70 -4.27 -7.77
N ILE A 157 12.49 -5.16 -8.39
CA ILE A 157 13.64 -5.83 -7.78
C ILE A 157 14.91 -5.18 -8.31
N ASP A 158 15.78 -4.76 -7.40
CA ASP A 158 17.14 -4.29 -7.71
C ASP A 158 18.14 -5.44 -7.50
N ASN A 159 18.74 -5.91 -8.59
CA ASN A 159 19.74 -6.97 -8.58
C ASN A 159 21.17 -6.42 -8.49
N GLY A 160 21.34 -5.11 -8.27
CA GLY A 160 22.64 -4.43 -8.18
C GLY A 160 23.11 -3.88 -9.52
N ASP A 161 23.13 -4.66 -10.57
CA ASP A 161 23.55 -4.27 -11.93
C ASP A 161 22.39 -4.17 -12.92
N SER A 162 21.20 -4.60 -12.51
CA SER A 162 20.00 -4.61 -13.33
C SER A 162 18.74 -4.44 -12.47
N VAL A 163 17.67 -3.98 -13.09
CA VAL A 163 16.39 -3.79 -12.41
C VAL A 163 15.30 -4.58 -13.15
N ASN A 164 14.53 -5.35 -12.38
CA ASN A 164 13.32 -5.97 -12.87
C ASN A 164 12.10 -5.21 -12.35
N ARG A 165 11.42 -4.43 -13.22
CA ARG A 165 10.22 -3.67 -12.88
C ARG A 165 8.99 -4.55 -13.01
N PHE A 166 8.08 -4.44 -12.04
CA PHE A 166 6.84 -5.19 -12.01
C PHE A 166 5.62 -4.30 -12.24
N LEU A 167 5.39 -3.32 -11.38
CA LEU A 167 4.21 -2.47 -11.43
C LEU A 167 4.60 -1.00 -11.27
N SER A 168 3.92 -0.14 -12.04
CA SER A 168 4.12 1.30 -12.06
C SER A 168 2.79 2.03 -12.06
N SER A 169 2.68 3.08 -11.25
CA SER A 169 1.49 3.94 -11.23
C SER A 169 1.38 4.88 -12.44
N HIS A 170 2.46 5.07 -13.19
CA HIS A 170 2.51 6.06 -14.28
C HIS A 170 3.02 5.51 -15.62
N ASP A 171 3.71 4.38 -15.62
CA ASP A 171 4.23 3.75 -16.84
C ASP A 171 3.33 2.58 -17.24
N THR A 172 2.61 2.74 -18.36
CA THR A 172 1.62 1.76 -18.82
C THR A 172 2.23 0.43 -19.26
N ALA A 173 3.53 0.39 -19.54
CA ALA A 173 4.24 -0.87 -19.86
C ALA A 173 4.38 -1.79 -18.64
N TYR A 174 4.19 -1.25 -17.42
CA TYR A 174 4.32 -1.98 -16.17
C TYR A 174 3.02 -1.89 -15.36
N ARG A 175 1.92 -2.31 -15.97
CA ARG A 175 0.59 -2.35 -15.32
C ARG A 175 0.15 -3.74 -14.95
N SER A 176 0.82 -4.76 -15.50
CA SER A 176 0.38 -6.14 -15.39
C SER A 176 1.55 -7.06 -15.05
N VAL A 177 1.31 -7.99 -14.15
CA VAL A 177 2.23 -9.09 -13.84
C VAL A 177 1.56 -10.40 -14.23
N TYR A 178 2.17 -11.11 -15.16
CA TYR A 178 1.71 -12.42 -15.60
C TYR A 178 2.19 -13.49 -14.63
N ASN A 179 1.29 -14.39 -14.25
CA ASN A 179 1.56 -15.48 -13.33
C ASN A 179 2.36 -15.00 -12.10
N PRO A 180 1.84 -14.04 -11.31
CA PRO A 180 2.55 -13.49 -10.18
C PRO A 180 2.97 -14.61 -9.23
N ARG A 181 4.24 -14.58 -8.86
CA ARG A 181 4.86 -15.53 -7.93
C ARG A 181 5.23 -14.81 -6.65
N HIS A 182 5.44 -15.58 -5.59
CA HIS A 182 5.97 -15.04 -4.34
C HIS A 182 7.32 -14.32 -4.61
N SER A 183 7.33 -13.01 -4.43
CA SER A 183 8.49 -12.17 -4.72
C SER A 183 8.47 -10.92 -3.84
N HIS A 184 9.53 -10.75 -3.06
CA HIS A 184 9.75 -9.51 -2.30
C HIS A 184 10.54 -8.51 -3.13
N MET A 185 10.12 -7.26 -3.08
CA MET A 185 10.64 -6.21 -3.92
C MET A 185 10.57 -4.85 -3.23
N TYR A 186 11.25 -3.88 -3.80
CA TYR A 186 11.00 -2.50 -3.41
C TYR A 186 9.58 -2.10 -3.82
N THR A 187 8.88 -1.43 -2.89
CA THR A 187 7.71 -0.60 -3.22
C THR A 187 8.06 0.82 -2.83
N THR A 188 8.15 1.72 -3.79
CA THR A 188 8.61 3.09 -3.59
C THR A 188 7.54 4.11 -3.89
N PHE A 189 7.63 5.27 -3.20
CA PHE A 189 6.71 6.38 -3.33
C PHE A 189 7.49 7.68 -3.44
N THR A 190 7.23 8.49 -4.48
CA THR A 190 7.98 9.72 -4.76
C THR A 190 7.61 10.88 -3.83
N GLN A 191 6.41 10.84 -3.23
CA GLN A 191 5.95 11.82 -2.26
C GLN A 191 5.44 11.11 -0.99
N PRO A 192 5.59 11.71 0.18
CA PRO A 192 4.95 11.18 1.38
C PRO A 192 3.43 11.33 1.28
N GLY A 193 2.70 10.39 1.86
CA GLY A 193 1.26 10.43 1.93
C GLY A 193 0.58 9.09 1.71
N ARG A 194 -0.72 9.16 1.59
CA ARG A 194 -1.60 8.00 1.39
C ARG A 194 -1.78 7.69 -0.08
N TYR A 195 -1.63 6.43 -0.42
CA TYR A 195 -1.85 5.88 -1.76
C TYR A 195 -2.89 4.77 -1.68
N VAL A 196 -3.82 4.75 -2.62
CA VAL A 196 -4.77 3.65 -2.83
C VAL A 196 -4.41 2.97 -4.13
N ALA A 197 -3.80 1.80 -4.04
CA ALA A 197 -3.48 0.99 -5.20
C ALA A 197 -4.63 -0.01 -5.45
N ASN A 198 -5.27 0.09 -6.60
CA ASN A 198 -6.39 -0.73 -6.98
C ASN A 198 -5.91 -1.86 -7.90
N TYR A 199 -6.13 -3.10 -7.48
CA TYR A 199 -5.69 -4.28 -8.20
C TYR A 199 -6.86 -5.11 -8.71
N LYS A 200 -6.62 -5.88 -9.76
CA LYS A 200 -7.57 -6.85 -10.30
C LYS A 200 -6.83 -8.07 -10.84
N MET A 201 -7.35 -9.26 -10.55
CA MET A 201 -6.93 -10.48 -11.23
C MET A 201 -7.85 -10.78 -12.40
N THR A 202 -7.27 -11.28 -13.49
CA THR A 202 -8.01 -11.79 -14.65
C THR A 202 -7.35 -13.04 -15.21
N ALA A 203 -8.17 -13.94 -15.73
CA ALA A 203 -7.74 -15.06 -16.54
C ALA A 203 -8.81 -15.39 -17.59
N ARG A 204 -8.41 -16.00 -18.71
CA ARG A 204 -9.34 -16.58 -19.65
C ARG A 204 -9.52 -18.06 -19.30
N SER A 205 -10.74 -18.60 -19.40
CA SER A 205 -10.98 -20.04 -19.24
C SER A 205 -10.16 -20.87 -20.23
N ALA A 206 -9.81 -22.11 -19.89
CA ALA A 206 -9.00 -22.98 -20.73
C ALA A 206 -9.58 -23.20 -22.13
N ASP A 207 -10.91 -23.20 -22.27
CA ASP A 207 -11.62 -23.29 -23.55
C ASP A 207 -11.75 -21.94 -24.28
N GLY A 208 -11.27 -20.84 -23.70
CA GLY A 208 -11.29 -19.50 -24.28
C GLY A 208 -12.66 -18.82 -24.27
N THR A 209 -13.69 -19.43 -23.69
CA THR A 209 -15.08 -18.96 -23.80
C THR A 209 -15.48 -17.93 -22.73
N ALA A 210 -14.79 -17.90 -21.59
CA ALA A 210 -15.09 -17.00 -20.46
C ALA A 210 -13.86 -16.20 -20.01
N ILE A 211 -14.13 -15.05 -19.40
CA ILE A 211 -13.14 -14.26 -18.66
C ILE A 211 -13.50 -14.33 -17.18
N TYR A 212 -12.58 -14.84 -16.39
CA TYR A 212 -12.66 -14.84 -14.93
C TYR A 212 -11.96 -13.62 -14.37
N SER A 213 -12.51 -13.01 -13.34
CA SER A 213 -11.87 -11.87 -12.70
C SER A 213 -12.21 -11.73 -11.23
N SER A 214 -11.34 -11.07 -10.48
CA SER A 214 -11.66 -10.54 -9.15
C SER A 214 -12.48 -9.25 -9.26
N PRO A 215 -13.14 -8.82 -8.19
CA PRO A 215 -13.45 -7.42 -7.99
C PRO A 215 -12.16 -6.57 -8.06
N ILE A 216 -12.32 -5.27 -8.34
CA ILE A 216 -11.22 -4.31 -8.13
C ILE A 216 -11.06 -4.16 -6.62
N THR A 217 -9.90 -4.53 -6.09
CA THR A 217 -9.64 -4.57 -4.66
C THR A 217 -8.56 -3.55 -4.30
N PRO A 218 -8.87 -2.58 -3.41
CA PRO A 218 -7.91 -1.57 -2.99
C PRO A 218 -6.94 -2.11 -1.93
N LEU A 219 -5.67 -1.72 -2.05
CA LEU A 219 -4.66 -1.82 -1.00
C LEU A 219 -4.20 -0.42 -0.65
N VAL A 220 -4.27 -0.06 0.62
CA VAL A 220 -3.79 1.23 1.10
C VAL A 220 -2.34 1.14 1.51
N TRP A 221 -1.56 2.08 1.01
CA TRP A 221 -0.20 2.36 1.45
C TRP A 221 -0.12 3.75 2.06
N GLN A 222 0.57 3.87 3.19
CA GLN A 222 0.99 5.14 3.74
C GLN A 222 2.51 5.21 3.61
N GLY A 223 3.01 6.05 2.72
CA GLY A 223 4.43 6.29 2.48
C GLY A 223 4.95 7.48 3.29
N GLY A 224 5.78 7.23 4.30
CA GLY A 224 6.29 8.29 5.16
C GLY A 224 5.24 8.87 6.12
N GLY A 225 5.59 9.98 6.77
CA GLY A 225 4.74 10.62 7.79
C GLY A 225 4.90 10.00 9.18
N GLY A 226 4.63 10.83 10.20
CA GLY A 226 4.59 10.40 11.59
C GLY A 226 3.25 9.77 11.95
N LYS A 227 3.17 9.27 13.17
CA LYS A 227 1.97 8.61 13.76
C LYS A 227 0.70 9.47 13.75
N THR A 228 0.83 10.75 13.47
CA THR A 228 -0.22 11.79 13.53
C THR A 228 -0.35 12.60 12.24
N GLY A 229 0.32 12.21 11.18
CA GLY A 229 0.28 12.91 9.90
C GLY A 229 -0.63 12.29 8.90
#